data_25903240a51540b9161345d93740ba93
#
_entry.id   25903240a51540b9161345d93740ba93
#
_cell.length_a   1.000
_cell.length_b   1.000
_cell.length_c   1.000
_cell.angle_alpha   90.00
_cell.angle_beta   90.00
_cell.angle_gamma   90.00
#
_symmetry.space_group_name_H-M   'P 1'
#
loop_
_entity.id
_entity.type
_entity.pdbx_description
1 polymer ?
#
loop_
_entity_poly.entity_id
_entity_poly.type
_entity_poly.pdbx_seq_one_letter_code
_entity_poly.pdbx_strand_id
1 'polypeptide(L)'
;MWYRTYVNKERVLQLQSLQNKTALITGGGRGIGRATALALAKEGVNIGLIGRTAGNVEKVAEEVKALGGKAFYATADVKEAAEVEQAVASIKKELGSIDILINNAGISKFGGFLELTPDEWENIIQVNLMGVYHVTRAVLPEMIERKTGDIINISSTAGQKGAPATSAYSASKFAVLGLTESLMQEVRKHNIRVSALTPSTVASDMSIDLNLTDGNPEKVMQPEDLAEYMVAQLKLNPRIFIKTAGLWSTNP
;
A
#
# COMPACT_ATOMS: atom_id res chain seq x y z
N MET A 1 -19.61 -43.02 18.34
CA MET A 1 -20.72 -42.75 17.41
C MET A 1 -20.99 -41.23 17.34
N TRP A 2 -19.94 -40.40 17.11
CA TRP A 2 -20.04 -38.94 17.05
C TRP A 2 -19.16 -38.34 15.95
N TYR A 3 -19.11 -38.97 14.75
CA TYR A 3 -18.30 -38.47 13.62
C TYR A 3 -19.04 -38.54 12.28
N ARG A 4 -20.33 -38.15 12.27
CA ARG A 4 -21.08 -38.10 11.02
C ARG A 4 -22.11 -36.98 11.07
N THR A 5 -21.74 -35.72 10.86
CA THR A 5 -22.69 -34.72 10.35
C THR A 5 -22.07 -33.37 9.93
N TYR A 6 -20.79 -33.30 9.52
CA TYR A 6 -20.22 -32.03 9.03
C TYR A 6 -19.42 -32.16 7.75
N VAL A 7 -19.82 -33.06 6.86
CA VAL A 7 -19.28 -33.06 5.49
C VAL A 7 -20.45 -33.16 4.54
N ASN A 8 -21.03 -32.02 4.20
CA ASN A 8 -21.65 -31.81 2.90
C ASN A 8 -22.16 -30.38 2.75
N LYS A 9 -21.32 -29.52 2.28
CA LYS A 9 -21.56 -28.50 1.24
C LYS A 9 -20.18 -28.26 0.69
N GLU A 10 -19.97 -28.53 -0.57
CA GLU A 10 -18.80 -28.09 -1.31
C GLU A 10 -18.64 -26.60 -1.02
N ARG A 11 -17.83 -26.25 -0.03
CA ARG A 11 -17.34 -24.90 0.14
C ARG A 11 -16.30 -24.71 -0.97
N VAL A 12 -16.78 -24.45 -2.16
CA VAL A 12 -15.93 -23.82 -3.18
C VAL A 12 -15.25 -22.66 -2.47
N LEU A 13 -13.93 -22.64 -2.46
CA LEU A 13 -13.14 -21.51 -1.96
C LEU A 13 -13.48 -20.32 -2.86
N GLN A 14 -14.56 -19.60 -2.51
CA GLN A 14 -15.00 -18.46 -3.29
C GLN A 14 -14.19 -17.25 -2.81
N LEU A 15 -13.24 -16.82 -3.65
CA LEU A 15 -12.56 -15.56 -3.47
C LEU A 15 -13.62 -14.44 -3.49
N GLN A 16 -13.45 -13.40 -2.65
CA GLN A 16 -14.37 -12.28 -2.67
C GLN A 16 -14.19 -11.42 -3.93
N SER A 17 -15.27 -10.86 -4.43
CA SER A 17 -15.23 -9.86 -5.50
C SER A 17 -14.72 -8.54 -4.94
N LEU A 18 -13.89 -7.84 -5.72
CA LEU A 18 -13.47 -6.47 -5.44
C LEU A 18 -14.27 -5.44 -6.23
N GLN A 19 -15.19 -5.89 -7.09
CA GLN A 19 -15.98 -5.04 -7.97
C GLN A 19 -16.77 -3.97 -7.18
N ASN A 20 -16.74 -2.74 -7.67
CA ASN A 20 -17.37 -1.56 -7.09
C ASN A 20 -16.80 -1.12 -5.72
N LYS A 21 -15.76 -1.74 -5.20
CA LYS A 21 -15.01 -1.20 -4.07
C LYS A 21 -14.24 0.05 -4.50
N THR A 22 -13.90 0.91 -3.55
CA THR A 22 -13.04 2.07 -3.77
C THR A 22 -11.71 1.88 -3.06
N ALA A 23 -10.62 1.99 -3.80
CA ALA A 23 -9.26 1.96 -3.26
C ALA A 23 -8.64 3.36 -3.29
N LEU A 24 -7.99 3.74 -2.19
CA LEU A 24 -7.11 4.90 -2.11
C LEU A 24 -5.66 4.44 -2.10
N ILE A 25 -4.85 4.97 -3.02
CA ILE A 25 -3.43 4.60 -3.18
C ILE A 25 -2.56 5.84 -3.06
N THR A 26 -1.68 5.89 -2.08
CA THR A 26 -0.69 6.95 -1.95
C THR A 26 0.57 6.63 -2.76
N GLY A 27 1.22 7.66 -3.31
CA GLY A 27 2.32 7.43 -4.26
C GLY A 27 1.86 6.74 -5.54
N GLY A 28 0.60 6.98 -5.95
CA GLY A 28 -0.07 6.26 -7.05
C GLY A 28 0.39 6.63 -8.44
N GLY A 29 1.30 7.62 -8.60
CA GLY A 29 1.68 8.16 -9.90
C GLY A 29 2.76 7.38 -10.66
N ARG A 30 3.42 6.39 -10.05
CA ARG A 30 4.48 5.57 -10.69
C ARG A 30 4.76 4.28 -9.92
N GLY A 31 5.62 3.43 -10.47
CA GLY A 31 6.13 2.22 -9.83
C GLY A 31 5.03 1.33 -9.27
N ILE A 32 5.23 0.85 -8.03
CA ILE A 32 4.30 -0.06 -7.34
C ILE A 32 2.90 0.54 -7.24
N GLY A 33 2.78 1.84 -6.92
CA GLY A 33 1.47 2.50 -6.79
C GLY A 33 0.68 2.52 -8.10
N ARG A 34 1.34 2.83 -9.23
CA ARG A 34 0.71 2.77 -10.55
C ARG A 34 0.30 1.34 -10.92
N ALA A 35 1.20 0.37 -10.77
CA ALA A 35 0.90 -1.03 -11.07
C ALA A 35 -0.29 -1.54 -10.25
N THR A 36 -0.34 -1.20 -8.95
CA THR A 36 -1.45 -1.53 -8.05
C THR A 36 -2.76 -0.90 -8.50
N ALA A 37 -2.73 0.37 -8.91
CA ALA A 37 -3.92 1.07 -9.42
C ALA A 37 -4.51 0.36 -10.65
N LEU A 38 -3.66 0.00 -11.61
CA LEU A 38 -4.08 -0.67 -12.84
C LEU A 38 -4.56 -2.11 -12.57
N ALA A 39 -3.91 -2.84 -11.67
CA ALA A 39 -4.32 -4.20 -11.31
C ALA A 39 -5.69 -4.19 -10.59
N LEU A 40 -5.91 -3.29 -9.64
CA LEU A 40 -7.20 -3.14 -8.96
C LEU A 40 -8.31 -2.65 -9.90
N ALA A 41 -7.99 -1.75 -10.83
CA ALA A 41 -8.96 -1.29 -11.83
C ALA A 41 -9.48 -2.45 -12.72
N LYS A 42 -8.61 -3.39 -13.11
CA LYS A 42 -9.01 -4.61 -13.84
C LYS A 42 -9.98 -5.51 -13.06
N GLU A 43 -9.97 -5.43 -11.73
CA GLU A 43 -10.92 -6.13 -10.85
C GLU A 43 -12.22 -5.33 -10.59
N GLY A 44 -12.40 -4.20 -11.29
CA GLY A 44 -13.59 -3.34 -11.19
C GLY A 44 -13.60 -2.43 -9.95
N VAL A 45 -12.42 -2.14 -9.38
CA VAL A 45 -12.23 -1.22 -8.24
C VAL A 45 -12.17 0.22 -8.74
N ASN A 46 -12.86 1.15 -8.07
CA ASN A 46 -12.72 2.59 -8.29
C ASN A 46 -11.40 3.06 -7.64
N ILE A 47 -10.62 3.88 -8.34
CA ILE A 47 -9.26 4.23 -7.93
C ILE A 47 -9.14 5.70 -7.54
N GLY A 48 -8.85 5.96 -6.28
CA GLY A 48 -8.39 7.25 -5.75
C GLY A 48 -6.87 7.29 -5.67
N LEU A 49 -6.25 8.32 -6.22
CA LEU A 49 -4.79 8.45 -6.24
C LEU A 49 -4.36 9.71 -5.49
N ILE A 50 -3.36 9.56 -4.62
CA ILE A 50 -2.65 10.69 -4.00
C ILE A 50 -1.18 10.65 -4.41
N GLY A 51 -0.66 11.80 -4.82
CA GLY A 51 0.76 11.99 -5.11
C GLY A 51 1.12 13.46 -5.19
N ARG A 52 2.40 13.80 -5.08
CA ARG A 52 2.88 15.20 -5.07
C ARG A 52 2.89 15.84 -6.46
N THR A 53 3.10 15.05 -7.52
CA THR A 53 3.23 15.53 -8.89
C THR A 53 1.93 15.28 -9.64
N ALA A 54 1.19 16.36 -9.92
CA ALA A 54 -0.11 16.29 -10.57
C ALA A 54 -0.09 15.46 -11.86
N GLY A 55 0.82 15.76 -12.78
CA GLY A 55 0.89 15.07 -14.08
C GLY A 55 1.11 13.55 -13.97
N ASN A 56 1.80 13.07 -12.91
CA ASN A 56 2.02 11.65 -12.73
C ASN A 56 0.73 10.93 -12.28
N VAL A 57 0.00 11.47 -11.30
CA VAL A 57 -1.25 10.86 -10.82
C VAL A 57 -2.38 11.04 -11.82
N GLU A 58 -2.41 12.15 -12.55
CA GLU A 58 -3.34 12.39 -13.64
C GLU A 58 -3.20 11.35 -14.76
N LYS A 59 -1.96 11.13 -15.23
CA LYS A 59 -1.67 10.11 -16.24
C LYS A 59 -2.18 8.73 -15.82
N VAL A 60 -1.94 8.33 -14.57
CA VAL A 60 -2.42 7.02 -14.08
C VAL A 60 -3.95 6.99 -13.97
N ALA A 61 -4.58 8.10 -13.57
CA ALA A 61 -6.04 8.19 -13.56
C ALA A 61 -6.63 8.01 -14.97
N GLU A 62 -6.02 8.60 -15.99
CA GLU A 62 -6.43 8.42 -17.39
C GLU A 62 -6.20 6.97 -17.88
N GLU A 63 -5.10 6.34 -17.48
CA GLU A 63 -4.84 4.93 -17.79
C GLU A 63 -5.93 4.03 -17.17
N VAL A 64 -6.35 4.28 -15.92
CA VAL A 64 -7.46 3.56 -15.27
C VAL A 64 -8.78 3.77 -16.03
N LYS A 65 -9.07 5.02 -16.44
CA LYS A 65 -10.29 5.34 -17.22
C LYS A 65 -10.28 4.64 -18.57
N ALA A 66 -9.12 4.54 -19.23
CA ALA A 66 -8.97 3.83 -20.49
C ALA A 66 -9.25 2.32 -20.37
N LEU A 67 -9.08 1.73 -19.17
CA LEU A 67 -9.49 0.36 -18.85
C LEU A 67 -11.01 0.23 -18.54
N GLY A 68 -11.77 1.31 -18.64
CA GLY A 68 -13.19 1.35 -18.29
C GLY A 68 -13.47 1.55 -16.80
N GLY A 69 -12.43 1.78 -15.99
CA GLY A 69 -12.56 2.03 -14.55
C GLY A 69 -12.90 3.48 -14.21
N LYS A 70 -13.33 3.72 -12.96
CA LYS A 70 -13.47 5.07 -12.42
C LYS A 70 -12.19 5.44 -11.67
N ALA A 71 -11.68 6.65 -11.93
CA ALA A 71 -10.54 7.17 -11.21
C ALA A 71 -10.68 8.66 -10.92
N PHE A 72 -10.18 9.05 -9.75
CA PHE A 72 -10.02 10.42 -9.34
C PHE A 72 -8.65 10.60 -8.65
N TYR A 73 -8.02 11.75 -8.81
CA TYR A 73 -6.74 12.04 -8.17
C TYR A 73 -6.77 13.36 -7.42
N ALA A 74 -5.94 13.45 -6.40
CA ALA A 74 -5.66 14.68 -5.69
C ALA A 74 -4.14 14.81 -5.45
N THR A 75 -3.64 16.03 -5.51
CA THR A 75 -2.25 16.31 -5.14
C THR A 75 -2.14 16.60 -3.66
N ALA A 76 -1.23 15.91 -2.98
CA ALA A 76 -0.87 16.18 -1.60
C ALA A 76 0.53 15.64 -1.29
N ASP A 77 1.26 16.33 -0.42
CA ASP A 77 2.40 15.75 0.27
C ASP A 77 1.87 15.00 1.52
N VAL A 78 2.11 13.70 1.58
CA VAL A 78 1.57 12.87 2.68
C VAL A 78 2.11 13.25 4.07
N LYS A 79 3.22 13.98 4.15
CA LYS A 79 3.74 14.51 5.43
C LYS A 79 2.90 15.66 5.98
N GLU A 80 2.10 16.34 5.13
CA GLU A 80 1.28 17.49 5.49
C GLU A 80 -0.16 17.05 5.79
N ALA A 81 -0.52 16.95 7.06
CA ALA A 81 -1.81 16.40 7.51
C ALA A 81 -3.01 17.13 6.88
N ALA A 82 -2.97 18.46 6.79
CA ALA A 82 -4.05 19.26 6.21
C ALA A 82 -4.24 18.98 4.71
N GLU A 83 -3.15 18.80 3.95
CA GLU A 83 -3.24 18.45 2.53
C GLU A 83 -3.85 17.05 2.36
N VAL A 84 -3.45 16.11 3.21
CA VAL A 84 -4.00 14.75 3.21
C VAL A 84 -5.49 14.75 3.49
N GLU A 85 -5.95 15.49 4.51
CA GLU A 85 -7.38 15.59 4.86
C GLU A 85 -8.20 16.13 3.68
N GLN A 86 -7.73 17.18 3.01
CA GLN A 86 -8.40 17.77 1.85
C GLN A 86 -8.41 16.81 0.66
N ALA A 87 -7.29 16.14 0.39
CA ALA A 87 -7.18 15.16 -0.69
C ALA A 87 -8.11 13.97 -0.49
N VAL A 88 -8.14 13.39 0.72
CA VAL A 88 -9.03 12.28 1.07
C VAL A 88 -10.50 12.71 0.98
N ALA A 89 -10.85 13.90 1.48
CA ALA A 89 -12.22 14.42 1.39
C ALA A 89 -12.66 14.58 -0.08
N SER A 90 -11.79 15.10 -0.95
CA SER A 90 -12.07 15.26 -2.38
C SER A 90 -12.27 13.91 -3.07
N ILE A 91 -11.43 12.93 -2.80
CA ILE A 91 -11.56 11.57 -3.35
C ILE A 91 -12.86 10.90 -2.88
N LYS A 92 -13.20 11.04 -1.61
CA LYS A 92 -14.45 10.50 -1.05
C LYS A 92 -15.70 11.15 -1.67
N LYS A 93 -15.64 12.44 -1.97
CA LYS A 93 -16.73 13.16 -2.64
C LYS A 93 -16.99 12.60 -4.04
N GLU A 94 -15.96 12.24 -4.78
CA GLU A 94 -16.05 11.77 -6.17
C GLU A 94 -16.31 10.26 -6.29
N LEU A 95 -15.68 9.47 -5.43
CA LEU A 95 -15.68 8.01 -5.56
C LEU A 95 -16.46 7.28 -4.46
N GLY A 96 -16.94 7.99 -3.46
CA GLY A 96 -17.62 7.41 -2.29
C GLY A 96 -16.63 6.93 -1.21
N SER A 97 -17.16 6.10 -0.33
CA SER A 97 -16.43 5.55 0.82
C SER A 97 -15.22 4.72 0.39
N ILE A 98 -14.10 4.88 1.10
CA ILE A 98 -12.87 4.12 0.84
C ILE A 98 -12.96 2.76 1.53
N ASP A 99 -12.85 1.68 0.75
CA ASP A 99 -12.86 0.29 1.22
C ASP A 99 -11.46 -0.28 1.38
N ILE A 100 -10.52 0.20 0.56
CA ILE A 100 -9.14 -0.28 0.51
C ILE A 100 -8.21 0.91 0.59
N LEU A 101 -7.27 0.87 1.53
CA LEU A 101 -6.19 1.86 1.64
C LEU A 101 -4.85 1.19 1.37
N ILE A 102 -4.10 1.69 0.38
CA ILE A 102 -2.73 1.28 0.09
C ILE A 102 -1.79 2.44 0.42
N ASN A 103 -1.14 2.35 1.57
CA ASN A 103 -0.08 3.28 1.97
C ASN A 103 1.23 2.86 1.30
N ASN A 104 1.45 3.40 0.10
CA ASN A 104 2.61 3.08 -0.74
C ASN A 104 3.59 4.26 -0.88
N ALA A 105 3.16 5.49 -0.65
CA ALA A 105 4.05 6.65 -0.71
C ALA A 105 5.27 6.47 0.19
N GLY A 106 6.44 6.71 -0.35
CA GLY A 106 7.69 6.61 0.39
C GLY A 106 8.85 7.20 -0.38
N ILE A 107 9.88 7.56 0.35
CA ILE A 107 11.17 8.03 -0.17
C ILE A 107 12.30 7.26 0.49
N SER A 108 13.45 7.25 -0.17
CA SER A 108 14.70 6.76 0.43
C SER A 108 15.85 7.68 0.03
N LYS A 109 16.79 7.78 0.94
CA LYS A 109 18.13 8.31 0.68
C LYS A 109 19.09 7.48 1.50
N PHE A 110 20.12 6.97 0.87
CA PHE A 110 21.16 6.18 1.54
C PHE A 110 22.39 7.06 1.77
N GLY A 111 23.03 6.84 2.89
CA GLY A 111 24.23 7.55 3.31
C GLY A 111 24.66 7.10 4.70
N GLY A 112 25.95 7.23 5.02
CA GLY A 112 26.46 6.95 6.35
C GLY A 112 25.73 7.78 7.41
N PHE A 113 25.76 7.31 8.67
CA PHE A 113 24.99 7.93 9.76
C PHE A 113 25.33 9.43 9.97
N LEU A 114 26.56 9.82 9.70
CA LEU A 114 27.02 11.22 9.79
C LEU A 114 26.98 11.98 8.45
N GLU A 115 26.63 11.31 7.35
CA GLU A 115 26.55 11.90 6.01
C GLU A 115 25.18 12.46 5.70
N LEU A 116 24.13 11.80 6.16
CA LEU A 116 22.77 12.34 6.04
C LEU A 116 22.62 13.52 6.99
N THR A 117 22.14 14.64 6.46
CA THR A 117 21.80 15.78 7.30
C THR A 117 20.60 15.45 8.20
N PRO A 118 20.43 16.12 9.36
CA PRO A 118 19.23 15.96 10.19
C PRO A 118 17.93 16.14 9.42
N ASP A 119 17.84 17.14 8.54
CA ASP A 119 16.66 17.44 7.73
C ASP A 119 16.34 16.30 6.75
N GLU A 120 17.34 15.71 6.10
CA GLU A 120 17.16 14.58 5.20
C GLU A 120 16.68 13.34 5.96
N TRP A 121 17.27 13.10 7.12
CA TRP A 121 16.90 12.00 7.99
C TRP A 121 15.45 12.15 8.48
N GLU A 122 15.10 13.34 8.97
CA GLU A 122 13.73 13.66 9.43
C GLU A 122 12.72 13.57 8.30
N ASN A 123 13.02 14.10 7.11
CA ASN A 123 12.12 14.05 5.96
C ASN A 123 11.76 12.61 5.57
N ILE A 124 12.67 11.65 5.72
CA ILE A 124 12.38 10.22 5.49
C ILE A 124 11.34 9.71 6.51
N ILE A 125 11.47 10.08 7.78
CA ILE A 125 10.50 9.73 8.81
C ILE A 125 9.14 10.38 8.54
N GLN A 126 9.12 11.67 8.21
CA GLN A 126 7.90 12.41 7.93
C GLN A 126 7.12 11.81 6.76
N VAL A 127 7.78 11.46 5.67
CA VAL A 127 7.09 10.86 4.53
C VAL A 127 6.69 9.41 4.80
N ASN A 128 7.65 8.57 5.25
CA ASN A 128 7.46 7.12 5.28
C ASN A 128 6.61 6.65 6.47
N LEU A 129 6.65 7.36 7.60
CA LEU A 129 5.91 7.00 8.80
C LEU A 129 4.73 7.93 9.06
N MET A 130 4.99 9.26 9.15
CA MET A 130 3.91 10.19 9.44
C MET A 130 2.91 10.26 8.28
N GLY A 131 3.36 10.11 7.03
CA GLY A 131 2.46 9.98 5.88
C GLY A 131 1.49 8.80 6.01
N VAL A 132 1.97 7.62 6.42
CA VAL A 132 1.11 6.46 6.70
C VAL A 132 0.10 6.77 7.80
N TYR A 133 0.55 7.43 8.88
CA TYR A 133 -0.33 7.84 9.98
C TYR A 133 -1.41 8.83 9.52
N HIS A 134 -1.05 9.90 8.81
CA HIS A 134 -1.99 10.94 8.38
C HIS A 134 -3.08 10.38 7.47
N VAL A 135 -2.69 9.60 6.44
CA VAL A 135 -3.66 9.04 5.50
C VAL A 135 -4.57 8.01 6.19
N THR A 136 -3.98 7.14 7.02
CA THR A 136 -4.76 6.17 7.78
C THR A 136 -5.75 6.87 8.71
N ARG A 137 -5.33 7.90 9.44
CA ARG A 137 -6.19 8.70 10.32
C ARG A 137 -7.36 9.35 9.58
N ALA A 138 -7.16 9.81 8.35
CA ALA A 138 -8.22 10.43 7.54
C ALA A 138 -9.26 9.42 7.02
N VAL A 139 -8.87 8.15 6.84
CA VAL A 139 -9.73 7.10 6.26
C VAL A 139 -10.38 6.23 7.32
N LEU A 140 -9.68 5.91 8.38
CA LEU A 140 -10.05 4.91 9.39
C LEU A 140 -11.40 5.14 10.09
N PRO A 141 -11.80 6.37 10.47
CA PRO A 141 -13.06 6.57 11.19
C PRO A 141 -14.28 6.00 10.45
N GLU A 142 -14.35 6.20 9.15
CA GLU A 142 -15.46 5.69 8.33
C GLU A 142 -15.38 4.16 8.14
N MET A 143 -14.18 3.59 8.04
CA MET A 143 -14.03 2.12 8.02
C MET A 143 -14.54 1.50 9.34
N ILE A 144 -14.25 2.14 10.50
CA ILE A 144 -14.73 1.69 11.81
C ILE A 144 -16.26 1.76 11.89
N GLU A 145 -16.86 2.87 11.44
CA GLU A 145 -18.32 3.05 11.42
C GLU A 145 -19.00 1.98 10.57
N ARG A 146 -18.49 1.73 9.37
CA ARG A 146 -19.01 0.72 8.43
C ARG A 146 -18.63 -0.72 8.82
N LYS A 147 -17.71 -0.89 9.79
CA LYS A 147 -17.19 -2.21 10.24
C LYS A 147 -16.63 -3.05 9.11
N THR A 148 -15.93 -2.42 8.19
CA THR A 148 -15.28 -3.07 7.05
C THR A 148 -14.15 -2.20 6.51
N GLY A 149 -13.08 -2.82 6.04
CA GLY A 149 -11.97 -2.13 5.40
C GLY A 149 -10.73 -3.01 5.28
N ASP A 150 -9.88 -2.64 4.34
CA ASP A 150 -8.58 -3.26 4.11
C ASP A 150 -7.50 -2.18 4.06
N ILE A 151 -6.46 -2.32 4.87
CA ILE A 151 -5.31 -1.41 4.90
C ILE A 151 -4.05 -2.22 4.62
N ILE A 152 -3.30 -1.84 3.57
CA ILE A 152 -2.00 -2.42 3.24
C ILE A 152 -0.95 -1.33 3.34
N ASN A 153 0.03 -1.54 4.21
CA ASN A 153 1.17 -0.64 4.39
C ASN A 153 2.41 -1.24 3.73
N ILE A 154 3.01 -0.50 2.80
CA ILE A 154 4.24 -0.94 2.13
C ILE A 154 5.44 -0.58 2.98
N SER A 155 5.99 -1.59 3.67
CA SER A 155 7.27 -1.51 4.36
C SER A 155 8.42 -1.91 3.41
N SER A 156 9.35 -2.70 3.87
CA SER A 156 10.52 -3.21 3.13
C SER A 156 11.18 -4.32 3.95
N THR A 157 12.03 -5.13 3.32
CA THR A 157 13.02 -5.96 4.06
C THR A 157 13.93 -5.12 4.96
N ALA A 158 14.18 -3.86 4.60
CA ALA A 158 14.88 -2.90 5.45
C ALA A 158 14.13 -2.55 6.76
N GLY A 159 12.84 -2.86 6.87
CA GLY A 159 12.05 -2.80 8.10
C GLY A 159 12.18 -4.03 9.00
N GLN A 160 12.87 -5.07 8.54
CA GLN A 160 13.12 -6.31 9.28
C GLN A 160 14.59 -6.45 9.69
N LYS A 161 15.49 -5.88 8.88
CA LYS A 161 16.93 -5.92 9.10
C LYS A 161 17.57 -4.64 8.59
N GLY A 162 18.29 -3.94 9.49
CA GLY A 162 19.10 -2.78 9.11
C GLY A 162 20.36 -3.18 8.34
N ALA A 163 20.86 -2.25 7.54
CA ALA A 163 22.11 -2.37 6.80
C ALA A 163 22.94 -1.07 6.90
N PRO A 164 24.24 -1.11 6.62
CA PRO A 164 25.03 0.11 6.51
C PRO A 164 24.39 1.12 5.55
N ALA A 165 24.51 2.40 5.83
CA ALA A 165 23.97 3.51 5.04
C ALA A 165 22.43 3.59 4.92
N THR A 166 21.68 2.77 5.65
CA THR A 166 20.20 2.74 5.55
C THR A 166 19.47 3.21 6.82
N SER A 167 20.18 3.86 7.78
CA SER A 167 19.65 4.11 9.12
C SER A 167 18.27 4.79 9.14
N ALA A 168 18.10 5.91 8.46
CA ALA A 168 16.82 6.63 8.40
C ALA A 168 15.74 5.80 7.71
N TYR A 169 16.05 5.21 6.56
CA TYR A 169 15.11 4.39 5.81
C TYR A 169 14.69 3.14 6.61
N SER A 170 15.66 2.40 7.15
CA SER A 170 15.37 1.23 8.00
C SER A 170 14.54 1.63 9.21
N ALA A 171 14.92 2.67 9.95
CA ALA A 171 14.14 3.15 11.10
C ALA A 171 12.68 3.44 10.71
N SER A 172 12.46 4.15 9.59
CA SER A 172 11.11 4.44 9.10
C SER A 172 10.31 3.18 8.77
N LYS A 173 10.94 2.18 8.14
CA LYS A 173 10.27 0.94 7.72
C LYS A 173 10.03 -0.03 8.88
N PHE A 174 10.91 -0.08 9.90
CA PHE A 174 10.64 -0.75 11.17
C PHE A 174 9.46 -0.11 11.90
N ALA A 175 9.41 1.22 11.95
CA ALA A 175 8.31 1.95 12.57
C ALA A 175 6.96 1.67 11.89
N VAL A 176 6.92 1.56 10.55
CA VAL A 176 5.71 1.16 9.81
C VAL A 176 5.24 -0.24 10.21
N LEU A 177 6.15 -1.19 10.44
CA LEU A 177 5.77 -2.53 10.93
C LEU A 177 5.15 -2.46 12.33
N GLY A 178 5.76 -1.71 13.25
CA GLY A 178 5.22 -1.52 14.61
C GLY A 178 3.86 -0.83 14.60
N LEU A 179 3.70 0.23 13.80
CA LEU A 179 2.43 0.93 13.61
C LEU A 179 1.36 -0.02 13.05
N THR A 180 1.71 -0.81 12.03
CA THR A 180 0.79 -1.79 11.41
C THR A 180 0.30 -2.83 12.42
N GLU A 181 1.21 -3.37 13.23
CA GLU A 181 0.89 -4.36 14.27
C GLU A 181 -0.08 -3.79 15.31
N SER A 182 0.22 -2.61 15.85
CA SER A 182 -0.61 -1.95 16.86
C SER A 182 -1.99 -1.61 16.30
N LEU A 183 -2.04 -0.98 15.13
CA LEU A 183 -3.29 -0.64 14.47
C LEU A 183 -4.15 -1.88 14.19
N MET A 184 -3.56 -2.95 13.71
CA MET A 184 -4.25 -4.23 13.48
C MET A 184 -4.93 -4.72 14.75
N GLN A 185 -4.24 -4.70 15.89
CA GLN A 185 -4.82 -5.13 17.16
C GLN A 185 -6.01 -4.26 17.61
N GLU A 186 -5.93 -2.95 17.36
CA GLU A 186 -6.99 -2.01 17.74
C GLU A 186 -8.27 -2.19 16.91
N VAL A 187 -8.12 -2.42 15.57
CA VAL A 187 -9.24 -2.32 14.63
C VAL A 187 -9.81 -3.65 14.14
N ARG A 188 -9.13 -4.79 14.38
CA ARG A 188 -9.63 -6.12 13.96
C ARG A 188 -11.03 -6.45 14.49
N LYS A 189 -11.40 -5.93 15.66
CA LYS A 189 -12.75 -6.05 16.22
C LYS A 189 -13.84 -5.35 15.39
N HIS A 190 -13.44 -4.49 14.48
CA HIS A 190 -14.31 -3.80 13.51
C HIS A 190 -14.26 -4.44 12.12
N ASN A 191 -13.79 -5.67 11.99
CA ASN A 191 -13.60 -6.38 10.72
C ASN A 191 -12.71 -5.63 9.71
N ILE A 192 -11.77 -4.84 10.20
CA ILE A 192 -10.78 -4.15 9.38
C ILE A 192 -9.50 -4.99 9.37
N ARG A 193 -9.03 -5.35 8.18
CA ARG A 193 -7.79 -6.09 7.99
C ARG A 193 -6.64 -5.10 7.77
N VAL A 194 -5.59 -5.21 8.55
CA VAL A 194 -4.39 -4.36 8.42
C VAL A 194 -3.19 -5.24 8.20
N SER A 195 -2.47 -5.00 7.11
CA SER A 195 -1.35 -5.83 6.66
C SER A 195 -0.12 -4.98 6.35
N ALA A 196 1.06 -5.56 6.54
CA ALA A 196 2.32 -4.99 6.07
C ALA A 196 2.93 -5.87 4.99
N LEU A 197 3.43 -5.27 3.91
CA LEU A 197 4.28 -5.94 2.93
C LEU A 197 5.73 -5.53 3.12
N THR A 198 6.63 -6.50 3.08
CA THR A 198 8.07 -6.30 3.22
C THR A 198 8.78 -6.80 1.96
N PRO A 199 8.61 -6.10 0.82
CA PRO A 199 9.29 -6.48 -0.40
C PRO A 199 10.80 -6.29 -0.28
N SER A 200 11.54 -7.17 -0.92
CA SER A 200 12.94 -6.98 -1.28
C SER A 200 13.02 -5.95 -2.44
N THR A 201 14.07 -5.97 -3.23
CA THR A 201 14.22 -5.05 -4.36
C THR A 201 13.14 -5.28 -5.39
N VAL A 202 12.44 -4.20 -5.76
CA VAL A 202 11.45 -4.16 -6.84
C VAL A 202 11.97 -3.17 -7.88
N ALA A 203 11.88 -3.51 -9.17
CA ALA A 203 12.28 -2.64 -10.27
C ALA A 203 11.39 -1.40 -10.34
N SER A 204 11.75 -0.38 -9.62
CA SER A 204 11.06 0.92 -9.57
C SER A 204 12.07 2.04 -9.83
N ASP A 205 11.59 3.22 -10.20
CA ASP A 205 12.47 4.38 -10.38
C ASP A 205 13.37 4.58 -9.15
N MET A 206 12.82 4.45 -7.94
CA MET A 206 13.56 4.58 -6.69
C MET A 206 14.73 3.58 -6.59
N SER A 207 14.53 2.32 -6.93
CA SER A 207 15.55 1.29 -6.84
C SER A 207 16.59 1.42 -7.93
N ILE A 208 16.19 1.89 -9.11
CA ILE A 208 17.08 2.17 -10.24
C ILE A 208 17.94 3.40 -9.91
N ASP A 209 17.34 4.49 -9.46
CA ASP A 209 18.05 5.73 -9.08
C ASP A 209 19.08 5.49 -7.96
N LEU A 210 18.81 4.53 -7.08
CA LEU A 210 19.71 4.11 -6.00
C LEU A 210 20.72 3.04 -6.44
N ASN A 211 20.75 2.65 -7.70
CA ASN A 211 21.62 1.59 -8.25
C ASN A 211 21.48 0.24 -7.52
N LEU A 212 20.28 -0.08 -7.01
CA LEU A 212 19.99 -1.35 -6.36
C LEU A 212 19.67 -2.46 -7.37
N THR A 213 19.32 -2.10 -8.58
CA THR A 213 18.98 -3.00 -9.69
C THR A 213 19.10 -2.28 -11.02
N ASP A 214 19.35 -3.05 -12.07
CA ASP A 214 19.25 -2.61 -13.48
C ASP A 214 17.80 -2.69 -14.03
N GLY A 215 16.88 -3.21 -13.21
CA GLY A 215 15.47 -3.39 -13.59
C GLY A 215 15.19 -4.62 -14.45
N ASN A 216 16.17 -5.53 -14.64
CA ASN A 216 16.00 -6.72 -15.48
C ASN A 216 14.84 -7.60 -14.99
N PRO A 217 13.75 -7.77 -15.78
CA PRO A 217 12.55 -8.50 -15.34
C PRO A 217 12.80 -10.00 -15.13
N GLU A 218 13.87 -10.57 -15.69
CA GLU A 218 14.21 -11.96 -15.50
C GLU A 218 14.85 -12.24 -14.11
N LYS A 219 15.25 -11.17 -13.40
CA LYS A 219 16.00 -11.29 -12.14
C LYS A 219 15.30 -10.64 -10.96
N VAL A 220 14.67 -9.52 -11.17
CA VAL A 220 14.14 -8.66 -10.10
C VAL A 220 12.63 -8.54 -10.19
N MET A 221 11.97 -8.60 -9.02
CA MET A 221 10.52 -8.37 -8.95
C MET A 221 10.14 -7.07 -9.65
N GLN A 222 9.07 -7.13 -10.41
CA GLN A 222 8.47 -5.98 -11.06
C GLN A 222 7.36 -5.37 -10.17
N PRO A 223 7.01 -4.11 -10.33
CA PRO A 223 5.88 -3.50 -9.63
C PRO A 223 4.57 -4.29 -9.79
N GLU A 224 4.38 -4.92 -10.94
CA GLU A 224 3.24 -5.74 -11.29
C GLU A 224 3.13 -6.99 -10.40
N ASP A 225 4.25 -7.62 -10.04
CA ASP A 225 4.28 -8.81 -9.17
C ASP A 225 3.71 -8.49 -7.77
N LEU A 226 4.07 -7.31 -7.24
CA LEU A 226 3.50 -6.84 -5.98
C LEU A 226 2.02 -6.51 -6.12
N ALA A 227 1.62 -5.91 -7.22
CA ALA A 227 0.24 -5.56 -7.48
C ALA A 227 -0.64 -6.81 -7.57
N GLU A 228 -0.20 -7.85 -8.27
CA GLU A 228 -0.88 -9.15 -8.34
C GLU A 228 -1.02 -9.80 -6.97
N TYR A 229 0.05 -9.79 -6.18
CA TYR A 229 -0.01 -10.29 -4.80
C TYR A 229 -1.03 -9.52 -3.95
N MET A 230 -1.06 -8.18 -4.02
CA MET A 230 -2.03 -7.37 -3.28
C MET A 230 -3.47 -7.68 -3.70
N VAL A 231 -3.73 -7.84 -4.99
CA VAL A 231 -5.05 -8.25 -5.49
C VAL A 231 -5.43 -9.63 -4.94
N ALA A 232 -4.53 -10.62 -5.01
CA ALA A 232 -4.77 -11.96 -4.49
C ALA A 232 -5.09 -11.94 -2.98
N GLN A 233 -4.30 -11.18 -2.20
CA GLN A 233 -4.51 -11.01 -0.76
C GLN A 233 -5.88 -10.39 -0.44
N LEU A 234 -6.27 -9.35 -1.16
CA LEU A 234 -7.53 -8.64 -0.97
C LEU A 234 -8.73 -9.54 -1.30
N LYS A 235 -8.60 -10.48 -2.24
CA LYS A 235 -9.64 -11.44 -2.63
C LYS A 235 -9.82 -12.59 -1.64
N LEU A 236 -8.95 -12.75 -0.65
CA LEU A 236 -9.11 -13.76 0.39
C LEU A 236 -10.42 -13.57 1.16
N ASN A 237 -10.98 -14.68 1.64
CA ASN A 237 -12.20 -14.63 2.47
C ASN A 237 -12.00 -13.65 3.64
N PRO A 238 -12.97 -12.76 3.95
CA PRO A 238 -12.85 -11.74 4.99
C PRO A 238 -12.53 -12.25 6.39
N ARG A 239 -12.74 -13.55 6.66
CA ARG A 239 -12.39 -14.17 7.96
C ARG A 239 -10.90 -14.31 8.18
N ILE A 240 -10.09 -14.19 7.14
CA ILE A 240 -8.64 -14.36 7.21
C ILE A 240 -7.95 -13.17 6.56
N PHE A 241 -6.76 -12.89 7.02
CA PHE A 241 -5.86 -11.93 6.39
C PHE A 241 -4.41 -12.35 6.61
N ILE A 242 -3.55 -11.89 5.73
CA ILE A 242 -2.11 -12.06 5.85
C ILE A 242 -1.60 -10.85 6.62
N LYS A 243 -1.12 -11.08 7.85
CA LYS A 243 -0.63 -10.02 8.73
C LYS A 243 0.62 -9.33 8.16
N THR A 244 1.57 -10.14 7.71
CA THR A 244 2.84 -9.67 7.13
C THR A 244 3.27 -10.63 6.04
N ALA A 245 3.72 -10.11 4.90
CA ALA A 245 4.29 -10.91 3.83
C ALA A 245 5.61 -10.33 3.34
N GLY A 246 6.63 -11.17 3.31
CA GLY A 246 7.91 -10.88 2.67
C GLY A 246 7.92 -11.42 1.25
N LEU A 247 8.23 -10.55 0.29
CA LEU A 247 8.32 -10.92 -1.12
C LEU A 247 9.76 -10.74 -1.60
N TRP A 248 10.27 -11.75 -2.27
CA TRP A 248 11.66 -11.81 -2.72
C TRP A 248 11.73 -12.32 -4.16
N SER A 249 12.69 -11.81 -4.92
CA SER A 249 13.03 -12.42 -6.21
C SER A 249 13.56 -13.83 -5.99
N THR A 250 13.18 -14.77 -6.84
CA THR A 250 13.61 -16.17 -6.71
C THR A 250 15.10 -16.32 -7.01
N ASN A 251 15.61 -15.55 -7.98
CA ASN A 251 17.00 -15.61 -8.42
C ASN A 251 17.50 -14.21 -8.79
N PRO A 252 17.87 -13.37 -7.80
CA PRO A 252 18.25 -11.98 -7.99
C PRO A 252 19.62 -11.82 -8.64
#